data_fc5ce616bb02d884d41c2263a0423adf
#
_entry.id   fc5ce616bb02d884d41c2263a0423adf
#
_cell.length_a   1.000
_cell.length_b   1.000
_cell.length_c   1.000
_cell.angle_alpha   90.00
_cell.angle_beta   90.00
_cell.angle_gamma   90.00
#
_symmetry.space_group_name_H-M   'P 1'
#
loop_
_entity.id
_entity.type
_entity.pdbx_description
1 polymer ?
#
loop_
_entity_poly.entity_id
_entity_poly.type
_entity_poly.pdbx_seq_one_letter_code
_entity_poly.pdbx_strand_id
1 'polypeptide(L)'
;MKEFNIFAVVVTSEGSVGKRKLKAFTPYFLCDGWHFEGSKIIRSKKKMLYKSPYNEYLQSENGLSLSISAIVGENGSGKSSLVEFIIRLINNFATSIFGEQNMTLAFEHLHYIDGVEGRLYFSIDGFPYMVSVENRSVTLESFSLQQENKDEQQFVAYTTPNIFDNEQPKVPVEDTTPISEWKDRKGDDMSIKEKLSKFFFYILVNNYSIYAYNSFDYKEENTSLEYEAKIRKKKFATDDERSWLNGIFHKNDGYQVPLVLSPYRDKGNININLENELSKERLIALMIMPKQNFRVINKHLKVCGISISRKRYAYDAQRIREKGYYKKLTQAGFNKIENMLLKMWGDVIGEDLSLYKNRQYYQEAIDYLTYKTLKISVLYNQYKRYFYLSHQNNRSRVDEKQLQTFVVRLSLDKSHITRKIRHILAYICYGLYERQLEYDISLLSDKAKEIIDKEVAKGNPFGKQFIYGIDDLVPPPIFDVKIQLVDQQNGNDVAFETLSSGEKQQAFVVSSILYHLGNIESV
;
A
#
# COMPACT_ATOMS: atom_id res chain seq x y z
N MET A 1 0.52 15.66 16.58
CA MET A 1 -0.05 14.47 15.89
C MET A 1 -1.28 14.97 15.17
N LYS A 2 -1.31 14.89 13.83
CA LYS A 2 -2.51 15.34 13.08
C LYS A 2 -3.55 14.23 13.09
N GLU A 3 -4.72 14.50 13.63
CA GLU A 3 -5.85 13.56 13.67
C GLU A 3 -6.71 13.78 12.42
N PHE A 4 -6.89 12.72 11.61
CA PHE A 4 -7.75 12.74 10.42
C PHE A 4 -8.96 11.82 10.63
N ASN A 5 -10.17 12.35 10.41
CA ASN A 5 -11.41 11.57 10.50
C ASN A 5 -12.39 11.96 9.39
N ILE A 6 -12.89 10.99 8.64
CA ILE A 6 -14.08 11.19 7.80
C ILE A 6 -15.30 11.10 8.71
N PHE A 7 -16.14 12.14 8.74
CA PHE A 7 -17.28 12.16 9.62
C PHE A 7 -18.64 12.15 8.91
N ALA A 8 -18.73 12.61 7.66
CA ALA A 8 -19.99 12.54 6.93
C ALA A 8 -19.79 12.43 5.41
N VAL A 9 -20.82 11.90 4.75
CA VAL A 9 -20.95 11.81 3.30
C VAL A 9 -22.35 12.21 2.89
N VAL A 10 -22.48 12.98 1.81
CA VAL A 10 -23.76 13.41 1.25
C VAL A 10 -23.74 13.16 -0.26
N VAL A 11 -24.76 12.50 -0.78
CA VAL A 11 -25.04 12.44 -2.22
C VAL A 11 -25.78 13.72 -2.59
N THR A 12 -25.29 14.48 -3.57
CA THR A 12 -25.85 15.79 -3.92
C THR A 12 -26.77 15.76 -5.14
N SER A 13 -26.97 14.61 -5.78
CA SER A 13 -27.85 14.46 -6.93
C SER A 13 -28.56 13.12 -6.94
N GLU A 14 -29.83 13.09 -7.32
CA GLU A 14 -30.58 11.86 -7.53
C GLU A 14 -30.01 11.04 -8.70
N GLY A 15 -29.40 11.67 -9.67
CA GLY A 15 -28.73 11.07 -10.83
C GLY A 15 -27.29 10.64 -10.59
N SER A 16 -26.74 10.86 -9.37
CA SER A 16 -25.34 10.58 -9.10
C SER A 16 -24.96 9.12 -9.36
N VAL A 17 -23.89 8.92 -10.11
CA VAL A 17 -23.31 7.59 -10.35
C VAL A 17 -22.84 6.98 -9.03
N GLY A 18 -23.15 5.70 -8.85
CA GLY A 18 -22.80 5.00 -7.62
C GLY A 18 -23.69 5.27 -6.41
N LYS A 19 -24.70 6.15 -6.53
CA LYS A 19 -25.69 6.39 -5.46
C LYS A 19 -26.39 5.11 -5.01
N ARG A 20 -26.78 4.26 -5.97
CA ARG A 20 -27.47 2.98 -5.70
C ARG A 20 -28.62 3.14 -4.70
N LYS A 21 -28.50 2.58 -3.48
CA LYS A 21 -29.53 2.64 -2.42
C LYS A 21 -29.42 3.86 -1.50
N LEU A 22 -28.44 4.72 -1.71
CA LEU A 22 -28.30 5.94 -0.90
C LEU A 22 -29.38 6.95 -1.28
N LYS A 23 -29.82 7.72 -0.30
CA LYS A 23 -30.75 8.84 -0.50
C LYS A 23 -29.95 10.09 -0.77
N ALA A 24 -30.30 10.82 -1.85
CA ALA A 24 -29.70 12.11 -2.10
C ALA A 24 -30.10 13.13 -1.01
N PHE A 25 -29.26 14.12 -0.82
CA PHE A 25 -29.45 15.22 0.14
C PHE A 25 -29.58 14.76 1.61
N THR A 26 -29.24 13.51 1.91
CA THR A 26 -29.26 12.95 3.26
C THR A 26 -27.82 12.75 3.75
N PRO A 27 -27.40 13.32 4.88
CA PRO A 27 -26.09 13.09 5.42
C PRO A 27 -25.99 11.68 6.04
N TYR A 28 -24.92 10.98 5.71
CA TYR A 28 -24.52 9.72 6.33
C TYR A 28 -23.33 9.98 7.23
N PHE A 29 -23.57 9.98 8.55
CA PHE A 29 -22.51 10.20 9.53
C PHE A 29 -21.73 8.91 9.81
N LEU A 30 -20.42 9.01 9.84
CA LEU A 30 -19.47 7.92 10.08
C LEU A 30 -18.82 7.97 11.46
N CYS A 31 -18.92 9.13 12.12
CA CYS A 31 -18.40 9.37 13.46
C CYS A 31 -19.44 10.05 14.31
N ASP A 32 -19.52 9.65 15.57
CA ASP A 32 -20.32 10.38 16.57
C ASP A 32 -19.73 11.76 16.86
N GLY A 33 -20.60 12.65 17.31
CA GLY A 33 -20.19 13.99 17.75
C GLY A 33 -20.21 15.06 16.67
N TRP A 34 -20.51 14.72 15.42
CA TRP A 34 -20.69 15.67 14.33
C TRP A 34 -22.15 15.71 13.88
N HIS A 35 -22.69 16.89 13.62
CA HIS A 35 -24.01 17.09 13.00
C HIS A 35 -24.07 18.39 12.24
N PHE A 36 -25.09 18.56 11.40
CA PHE A 36 -25.31 19.76 10.62
C PHE A 36 -26.52 20.54 11.17
N GLU A 37 -26.38 21.85 11.30
CA GLU A 37 -27.47 22.80 11.59
C GLU A 37 -27.51 23.86 10.49
N GLY A 38 -28.38 23.67 9.51
CA GLY A 38 -28.41 24.49 8.31
C GLY A 38 -27.08 24.39 7.55
N SER A 39 -26.39 25.50 7.37
CA SER A 39 -25.06 25.56 6.74
C SER A 39 -23.89 25.38 7.72
N LYS A 40 -24.18 25.22 9.00
CA LYS A 40 -23.17 25.10 10.06
C LYS A 40 -22.82 23.63 10.30
N ILE A 41 -21.55 23.38 10.62
CA ILE A 41 -21.08 22.11 11.13
C ILE A 41 -20.88 22.24 12.63
N ILE A 42 -21.49 21.35 13.39
CA ILE A 42 -21.41 21.33 14.85
C ILE A 42 -20.61 20.13 15.29
N ARG A 43 -19.63 20.35 16.18
CA ARG A 43 -18.82 19.31 16.81
C ARG A 43 -19.07 19.27 18.31
N SER A 44 -19.56 18.14 18.82
CA SER A 44 -19.74 17.91 20.25
C SER A 44 -18.44 17.49 20.91
N LYS A 45 -18.01 18.19 21.96
CA LYS A 45 -16.81 17.85 22.74
C LYS A 45 -16.99 16.63 23.65
N LYS A 46 -18.24 16.35 24.07
CA LYS A 46 -18.55 15.27 25.02
C LYS A 46 -18.55 13.88 24.40
N LYS A 47 -18.79 13.76 23.08
CA LYS A 47 -18.91 12.47 22.39
C LYS A 47 -17.62 11.95 21.78
N MET A 48 -16.52 12.68 21.89
CA MET A 48 -15.24 12.34 21.23
C MET A 48 -14.27 11.53 22.13
N LEU A 49 -14.77 10.80 23.10
CA LEU A 49 -13.92 10.03 24.04
C LEU A 49 -13.44 8.67 23.51
N TYR A 50 -13.78 8.31 22.27
CA TYR A 50 -13.28 7.06 21.70
C TYR A 50 -11.83 7.25 21.22
N LYS A 51 -10.90 6.73 22.02
CA LYS A 51 -9.53 6.54 21.56
C LYS A 51 -9.43 5.16 20.93
N SER A 52 -9.01 5.12 19.67
CA SER A 52 -8.73 3.83 19.02
C SER A 52 -7.75 3.03 19.89
N PRO A 53 -8.07 1.77 20.27
CA PRO A 53 -7.13 0.92 20.99
C PRO A 53 -5.83 0.70 20.21
N TYR A 54 -5.84 0.95 18.93
CA TYR A 54 -4.66 0.84 18.05
C TYR A 54 -3.72 2.05 18.14
N ASN A 55 -4.18 3.20 18.67
CA ASN A 55 -3.29 4.34 18.89
C ASN A 55 -2.19 4.03 19.94
N GLU A 56 -2.43 3.10 20.86
CA GLU A 56 -1.40 2.62 21.79
C GLU A 56 -0.37 1.72 21.11
N TYR A 57 -0.76 1.01 20.05
CA TYR A 57 0.15 0.18 19.25
C TYR A 57 0.99 1.01 18.27
N LEU A 58 0.46 2.15 17.85
CA LEU A 58 1.05 3.06 16.88
C LEU A 58 1.73 4.27 17.53
N GLN A 59 2.11 4.22 18.80
CA GLN A 59 3.00 5.22 19.39
C GLN A 59 4.34 5.15 18.66
N SER A 60 4.31 5.52 17.39
CA SER A 60 5.51 5.81 16.63
C SER A 60 6.00 7.19 17.03
N GLU A 61 7.30 7.36 17.03
CA GLU A 61 7.94 8.66 17.21
C GLU A 61 7.45 9.69 16.16
N ASN A 62 6.86 9.23 15.07
CA ASN A 62 6.37 10.03 13.94
C ASN A 62 4.90 10.46 14.02
N GLY A 63 4.16 10.05 15.04
CA GLY A 63 2.87 10.66 15.38
C GLY A 63 1.71 10.35 14.42
N LEU A 64 1.67 9.18 13.77
CA LEU A 64 0.49 8.73 13.03
C LEU A 64 -0.70 8.49 13.96
N SER A 65 -1.87 8.99 13.55
CA SER A 65 -3.16 8.75 14.21
C SER A 65 -4.01 7.82 13.34
N LEU A 66 -4.57 6.78 13.94
CA LEU A 66 -5.43 5.82 13.26
C LEU A 66 -6.86 5.93 13.78
N SER A 67 -7.79 6.15 12.84
CA SER A 67 -9.23 6.06 13.10
C SER A 67 -9.78 4.80 12.41
N ILE A 68 -10.54 3.99 13.12
CA ILE A 68 -11.20 2.80 12.59
C ILE A 68 -12.69 2.99 12.67
N SER A 69 -13.37 2.86 11.54
CA SER A 69 -14.82 2.93 11.45
C SER A 69 -15.38 1.58 10.97
N ALA A 70 -16.40 1.08 11.65
CA ALA A 70 -17.14 -0.11 11.25
C ALA A 70 -18.55 0.28 10.83
N ILE A 71 -18.93 -0.02 9.58
CA ILE A 71 -20.28 0.23 9.05
C ILE A 71 -21.12 -1.02 9.26
N VAL A 72 -22.09 -0.93 10.15
CA VAL A 72 -23.00 -2.03 10.49
C VAL A 72 -24.45 -1.69 10.09
N GLY A 73 -25.26 -2.71 9.86
CA GLY A 73 -26.67 -2.55 9.50
C GLY A 73 -27.24 -3.82 8.87
N GLU A 74 -28.54 -3.87 8.67
CA GLU A 74 -29.23 -5.00 8.06
C GLU A 74 -28.80 -5.27 6.61
N ASN A 75 -29.02 -6.50 6.13
CA ASN A 75 -28.74 -6.83 4.73
C ASN A 75 -29.62 -6.00 3.81
N GLY A 76 -28.99 -5.39 2.81
CA GLY A 76 -29.70 -4.51 1.86
C GLY A 76 -29.88 -3.05 2.32
N SER A 77 -29.39 -2.67 3.52
CA SER A 77 -29.50 -1.28 4.04
C SER A 77 -28.62 -0.26 3.33
N GLY A 78 -27.79 -0.65 2.37
CA GLY A 78 -26.94 0.28 1.62
C GLY A 78 -25.49 0.42 2.15
N LYS A 79 -25.05 -0.43 3.09
CA LYS A 79 -23.68 -0.39 3.64
C LYS A 79 -22.60 -0.41 2.55
N SER A 80 -22.67 -1.38 1.64
CA SER A 80 -21.71 -1.47 0.53
C SER A 80 -21.82 -0.27 -0.41
N SER A 81 -23.04 0.23 -0.66
CA SER A 81 -23.26 1.42 -1.49
C SER A 81 -22.58 2.64 -0.89
N LEU A 82 -22.63 2.79 0.44
CA LEU A 82 -21.99 3.91 1.14
C LEU A 82 -20.45 3.83 1.02
N VAL A 83 -19.86 2.66 1.29
CA VAL A 83 -18.41 2.46 1.15
C VAL A 83 -17.95 2.70 -0.28
N GLU A 84 -18.66 2.14 -1.26
CA GLU A 84 -18.33 2.31 -2.67
C GLU A 84 -18.49 3.77 -3.13
N PHE A 85 -19.44 4.51 -2.58
CA PHE A 85 -19.61 5.93 -2.88
C PHE A 85 -18.48 6.77 -2.30
N ILE A 86 -18.05 6.50 -1.06
CA ILE A 86 -16.85 7.09 -0.45
C ILE A 86 -15.62 6.86 -1.33
N ILE A 87 -15.44 5.63 -1.79
CA ILE A 87 -14.30 5.26 -2.66
C ILE A 87 -14.33 6.08 -3.95
N ARG A 88 -15.50 6.28 -4.58
CA ARG A 88 -15.62 7.11 -5.80
C ARG A 88 -15.27 8.58 -5.56
N LEU A 89 -15.73 9.15 -4.45
CA LEU A 89 -15.39 10.53 -4.07
C LEU A 89 -13.88 10.68 -3.86
N ILE A 90 -13.26 9.73 -3.14
CA ILE A 90 -11.81 9.74 -2.90
C ILE A 90 -11.03 9.52 -4.18
N ASN A 91 -11.49 8.63 -5.08
CA ASN A 91 -10.87 8.43 -6.38
C ASN A 91 -10.88 9.72 -7.21
N ASN A 92 -12.02 10.41 -7.29
CA ASN A 92 -12.11 11.65 -8.03
C ASN A 92 -11.29 12.76 -7.39
N PHE A 93 -11.24 12.82 -6.06
CA PHE A 93 -10.35 13.72 -5.33
C PHE A 93 -8.88 13.43 -5.63
N ALA A 94 -8.46 12.16 -5.55
CA ALA A 94 -7.11 11.76 -5.86
C ALA A 94 -6.75 12.06 -7.34
N THR A 95 -7.66 11.78 -8.27
CA THR A 95 -7.46 12.09 -9.70
C THR A 95 -7.28 13.58 -9.94
N SER A 96 -8.00 14.44 -9.20
CA SER A 96 -7.85 15.90 -9.33
C SER A 96 -6.50 16.41 -8.81
N ILE A 97 -5.88 15.71 -7.86
CA ILE A 97 -4.55 16.03 -7.32
C ILE A 97 -3.45 15.53 -8.25
N PHE A 98 -3.51 14.27 -8.67
CA PHE A 98 -2.45 13.60 -9.43
C PHE A 98 -2.59 13.78 -10.94
N GLY A 99 -3.80 14.05 -11.41
CA GLY A 99 -4.14 14.03 -12.83
C GLY A 99 -4.24 12.61 -13.40
N GLU A 100 -4.91 12.48 -14.54
CA GLU A 100 -5.09 11.19 -15.21
C GLU A 100 -3.82 10.68 -15.92
N GLN A 101 -2.80 11.52 -16.05
CA GLN A 101 -1.67 11.27 -16.96
C GLN A 101 -0.31 11.04 -16.31
N ASN A 102 -0.09 11.43 -15.07
CA ASN A 102 1.27 11.61 -14.53
C ASN A 102 1.69 10.55 -13.51
N MET A 103 0.96 9.50 -13.35
CA MET A 103 1.42 8.42 -12.47
C MET A 103 2.51 7.62 -13.17
N THR A 104 3.72 8.04 -12.92
CA THR A 104 4.90 7.29 -13.30
C THR A 104 4.99 6.03 -12.44
N LEU A 105 5.11 4.87 -13.08
CA LEU A 105 6.05 3.86 -12.68
C LEU A 105 5.54 2.54 -12.10
N ALA A 106 4.53 2.46 -11.27
CA ALA A 106 4.12 1.16 -10.71
C ALA A 106 2.60 0.98 -10.63
N PHE A 107 1.85 2.00 -10.97
CA PHE A 107 0.40 2.04 -10.83
C PHE A 107 -0.28 2.04 -12.18
N GLU A 108 -1.45 1.45 -12.22
CA GLU A 108 -2.40 1.74 -13.26
C GLU A 108 -2.88 3.19 -13.06
N HIS A 109 -3.20 3.88 -14.15
CA HIS A 109 -3.61 5.27 -14.10
C HIS A 109 -4.91 5.42 -13.29
N LEU A 110 -5.00 6.47 -12.46
CA LEU A 110 -6.27 6.88 -11.90
C LEU A 110 -7.15 7.45 -13.00
N HIS A 111 -8.43 7.16 -12.94
CA HIS A 111 -9.43 7.64 -13.89
C HIS A 111 -10.53 8.37 -13.12
N TYR A 112 -10.88 9.56 -13.60
CA TYR A 112 -12.00 10.30 -13.06
C TYR A 112 -13.32 9.60 -13.45
N ILE A 113 -14.22 9.45 -12.49
CA ILE A 113 -15.52 8.82 -12.68
C ILE A 113 -16.53 9.93 -12.94
N ASP A 114 -17.02 10.03 -14.18
CA ASP A 114 -18.02 11.03 -14.57
C ASP A 114 -19.36 10.77 -13.88
N GLY A 115 -20.11 11.82 -13.61
CA GLY A 115 -21.45 11.76 -13.02
C GLY A 115 -21.51 11.40 -11.54
N VAL A 116 -20.38 11.29 -10.85
CA VAL A 116 -20.35 11.21 -9.40
C VAL A 116 -20.58 12.61 -8.84
N GLU A 117 -21.65 12.78 -8.08
CA GLU A 117 -22.02 14.06 -7.46
C GLU A 117 -22.27 13.86 -5.96
N GLY A 118 -21.40 14.45 -5.15
CA GLY A 118 -21.45 14.27 -3.70
C GLY A 118 -20.40 15.04 -2.94
N ARG A 119 -20.54 15.02 -1.63
CA ARG A 119 -19.65 15.72 -0.69
C ARG A 119 -19.10 14.76 0.33
N LEU A 120 -17.80 14.85 0.58
CA LEU A 120 -17.08 14.12 1.61
C LEU A 120 -16.61 15.11 2.67
N TYR A 121 -17.10 14.95 3.89
CA TYR A 121 -16.71 15.76 5.02
C TYR A 121 -15.70 15.03 5.89
N PHE A 122 -14.59 15.70 6.19
CA PHE A 122 -13.55 15.18 7.06
C PHE A 122 -13.00 16.26 7.98
N SER A 123 -12.32 15.87 9.03
CA SER A 123 -11.62 16.79 9.93
C SER A 123 -10.14 16.49 10.00
N ILE A 124 -9.34 17.55 10.11
CA ILE A 124 -7.91 17.48 10.43
C ILE A 124 -7.71 18.27 11.72
N ASP A 125 -7.19 17.61 12.77
CA ASP A 125 -7.02 18.20 14.11
C ASP A 125 -8.31 18.85 14.66
N GLY A 126 -9.46 18.28 14.29
CA GLY A 126 -10.77 18.75 14.71
C GLY A 126 -11.35 19.90 13.91
N PHE A 127 -10.64 20.42 12.91
CA PHE A 127 -11.18 21.42 11.97
C PHE A 127 -11.80 20.72 10.76
N PRO A 128 -13.05 21.04 10.41
CA PRO A 128 -13.73 20.39 9.30
C PRO A 128 -13.32 20.95 7.95
N TYR A 129 -13.34 20.04 6.97
CA TYR A 129 -13.12 20.28 5.54
C TYR A 129 -14.19 19.53 4.75
N MET A 130 -14.47 19.98 3.54
CA MET A 130 -15.38 19.34 2.62
C MET A 130 -14.76 19.26 1.23
N VAL A 131 -14.70 18.06 0.68
CA VAL A 131 -14.48 17.85 -0.75
C VAL A 131 -15.85 17.76 -1.41
N SER A 132 -16.12 18.61 -2.40
CA SER A 132 -17.30 18.52 -3.27
C SER A 132 -16.89 18.07 -4.66
N VAL A 133 -17.59 17.06 -5.16
CA VAL A 133 -17.44 16.52 -6.51
C VAL A 133 -18.73 16.81 -7.25
N GLU A 134 -18.71 17.71 -8.21
CA GLU A 134 -19.88 18.11 -8.99
C GLU A 134 -19.46 18.51 -10.42
N ASN A 135 -20.19 18.05 -11.45
CA ASN A 135 -19.96 18.45 -12.85
C ASN A 135 -18.51 18.41 -13.30
N ARG A 136 -17.78 17.32 -13.01
CA ARG A 136 -16.34 17.15 -13.29
C ARG A 136 -15.41 18.15 -12.56
N SER A 137 -15.93 18.89 -11.63
CA SER A 137 -15.16 19.78 -10.77
C SER A 137 -15.00 19.15 -9.41
N VAL A 138 -13.80 19.24 -8.84
CA VAL A 138 -13.51 18.83 -7.47
C VAL A 138 -13.02 20.06 -6.74
N THR A 139 -13.77 20.47 -5.73
CA THR A 139 -13.44 21.61 -4.88
C THR A 139 -13.16 21.17 -3.46
N LEU A 140 -12.32 21.91 -2.78
CA LEU A 140 -12.07 21.74 -1.36
C LEU A 140 -12.45 22.99 -0.63
N GLU A 141 -13.25 22.84 0.40
CA GLU A 141 -13.73 23.93 1.25
C GLU A 141 -13.27 23.71 2.69
N SER A 142 -12.80 24.76 3.34
CA SER A 142 -12.46 24.75 4.76
C SER A 142 -13.54 25.50 5.56
N PHE A 143 -13.62 25.17 6.85
CA PHE A 143 -14.56 25.77 7.75
C PHE A 143 -13.82 26.44 8.92
N SER A 144 -14.21 27.65 9.25
CA SER A 144 -13.67 28.40 10.38
C SER A 144 -14.54 28.24 11.63
N LEU A 145 -13.88 28.20 12.79
CA LEU A 145 -14.58 28.20 14.08
C LEU A 145 -15.28 29.54 14.29
N GLN A 146 -16.62 29.50 14.33
CA GLN A 146 -17.44 30.70 14.58
C GLN A 146 -17.74 30.89 16.07
N GLN A 147 -18.08 29.82 16.76
CA GLN A 147 -18.46 29.85 18.17
C GLN A 147 -17.99 28.57 18.88
N GLU A 148 -17.56 28.74 20.12
CA GLU A 148 -17.16 27.62 20.98
C GLU A 148 -17.73 27.83 22.39
N ASN A 149 -18.26 26.73 22.92
CA ASN A 149 -18.70 26.65 24.33
C ASN A 149 -18.10 25.39 25.00
N LYS A 150 -18.53 25.11 26.25
CA LYS A 150 -18.01 23.93 26.98
C LYS A 150 -18.33 22.58 26.32
N ASP A 151 -19.43 22.52 25.58
CA ASP A 151 -20.04 21.31 25.08
C ASP A 151 -19.86 21.14 23.56
N GLU A 152 -19.75 22.27 22.81
CA GLU A 152 -19.79 22.25 21.36
C GLU A 152 -18.90 23.31 20.71
N GLN A 153 -18.49 23.02 19.49
CA GLN A 153 -17.84 23.93 18.56
C GLN A 153 -18.69 24.06 17.31
N GLN A 154 -18.91 25.31 16.85
CA GLN A 154 -19.66 25.61 15.63
C GLN A 154 -18.72 26.13 14.56
N PHE A 155 -18.81 25.57 13.38
CA PHE A 155 -18.00 25.93 12.23
C PHE A 155 -18.88 26.41 11.09
N VAL A 156 -18.40 27.42 10.38
CA VAL A 156 -19.02 27.94 9.14
C VAL A 156 -18.05 27.87 7.99
N ALA A 157 -18.59 27.79 6.77
CA ALA A 157 -17.77 27.80 5.56
C ALA A 157 -16.95 29.10 5.52
N TYR A 158 -15.69 28.93 5.15
CA TYR A 158 -14.78 30.09 5.05
C TYR A 158 -15.04 30.79 3.72
N THR A 159 -15.77 31.86 3.74
CA THR A 159 -16.24 32.53 2.52
C THR A 159 -15.35 33.67 2.03
N THR A 160 -14.39 34.16 2.80
CA THR A 160 -13.36 35.14 2.37
C THR A 160 -12.24 35.23 3.40
N PRO A 161 -10.97 35.34 3.01
CA PRO A 161 -9.91 35.62 3.99
C PRO A 161 -10.13 37.01 4.53
N ASN A 162 -10.43 37.12 5.84
CA ASN A 162 -10.34 38.36 6.53
C ASN A 162 -8.85 38.70 6.67
N ILE A 163 -8.37 39.59 5.81
CA ILE A 163 -6.95 39.98 5.70
C ILE A 163 -6.38 40.53 7.02
N PHE A 164 -7.23 40.77 8.02
CA PHE A 164 -6.88 41.40 9.29
C PHE A 164 -6.86 40.49 10.52
N ASP A 165 -7.16 39.19 10.40
CA ASP A 165 -7.13 38.28 11.55
C ASP A 165 -5.80 37.52 11.61
N ASN A 166 -4.86 38.03 12.42
CA ASN A 166 -3.51 37.50 12.61
C ASN A 166 -3.42 36.21 13.45
N GLU A 167 -4.53 35.62 13.91
CA GLU A 167 -4.54 34.50 14.85
C GLU A 167 -5.17 33.21 14.30
N GLN A 168 -5.45 33.13 13.02
CA GLN A 168 -5.98 31.88 12.43
C GLN A 168 -4.88 30.89 12.10
N PRO A 169 -5.12 29.55 12.30
CA PRO A 169 -4.14 28.54 11.96
C PRO A 169 -3.81 28.66 10.47
N LYS A 170 -2.54 28.83 10.18
CA LYS A 170 -1.97 29.05 8.85
C LYS A 170 -2.04 27.80 7.95
N VAL A 171 -3.23 27.33 7.67
CA VAL A 171 -3.48 26.44 6.55
C VAL A 171 -4.27 27.26 5.54
N PRO A 172 -3.62 27.90 4.57
CA PRO A 172 -4.34 28.56 3.50
C PRO A 172 -4.92 27.47 2.61
N VAL A 173 -6.09 27.00 2.93
CA VAL A 173 -6.97 26.42 1.95
C VAL A 173 -7.74 27.61 1.42
N GLU A 174 -7.15 28.24 0.45
CA GLU A 174 -7.80 29.30 -0.27
C GLU A 174 -8.92 28.67 -1.07
N ASP A 175 -10.14 29.00 -0.65
CA ASP A 175 -11.32 29.04 -1.49
C ASP A 175 -11.78 27.78 -2.23
N THR A 176 -13.04 27.76 -2.53
CA THR A 176 -13.79 26.97 -3.50
C THR A 176 -13.13 26.79 -4.89
N THR A 177 -11.82 26.95 -4.99
CA THR A 177 -11.05 26.78 -6.21
C THR A 177 -10.85 25.29 -6.50
N PRO A 178 -11.12 24.82 -7.73
CA PRO A 178 -10.81 23.46 -8.11
C PRO A 178 -9.36 23.10 -7.79
N ILE A 179 -9.13 21.93 -7.21
CA ILE A 179 -7.78 21.50 -6.79
C ILE A 179 -6.81 21.48 -7.96
N SER A 180 -7.30 21.24 -9.18
CA SER A 180 -6.51 21.30 -10.41
C SER A 180 -5.92 22.68 -10.70
N GLU A 181 -6.54 23.74 -10.17
CA GLU A 181 -6.16 25.15 -10.40
C GLU A 181 -5.32 25.72 -9.25
N TRP A 182 -4.92 24.92 -8.28
CA TRP A 182 -4.13 25.40 -7.16
C TRP A 182 -2.76 25.90 -7.61
N LYS A 183 -2.45 27.11 -7.16
CA LYS A 183 -1.20 27.80 -7.44
C LYS A 183 -0.39 27.99 -6.16
N ASP A 184 0.93 28.09 -6.31
CA ASP A 184 1.82 28.42 -5.23
C ASP A 184 1.74 29.95 -4.91
N ARG A 185 2.56 30.40 -3.93
CA ARG A 185 2.62 31.83 -3.55
C ARG A 185 3.09 32.75 -4.68
N LYS A 186 3.69 32.21 -5.72
CA LYS A 186 4.19 32.95 -6.90
C LYS A 186 3.20 32.95 -8.05
N GLY A 187 2.10 32.22 -7.93
CA GLY A 187 1.09 32.07 -8.96
C GLY A 187 1.38 30.94 -9.95
N ASP A 188 2.40 30.12 -9.69
CA ASP A 188 2.72 28.94 -10.48
C ASP A 188 1.89 27.73 -10.02
N ASP A 189 1.64 26.77 -10.92
CA ASP A 189 0.91 25.55 -10.57
C ASP A 189 1.66 24.76 -9.49
N MET A 190 0.95 24.42 -8.41
CA MET A 190 1.52 23.65 -7.32
C MET A 190 1.94 22.27 -7.81
N SER A 191 3.13 21.85 -7.42
CA SER A 191 3.58 20.48 -7.66
C SER A 191 2.69 19.46 -6.95
N ILE A 192 2.62 18.23 -7.49
CA ILE A 192 1.86 17.13 -6.85
C ILE A 192 2.29 16.90 -5.41
N LYS A 193 3.60 16.99 -5.15
CA LYS A 193 4.14 16.83 -3.80
C LYS A 193 3.64 17.89 -2.82
N GLU A 194 3.51 19.14 -3.27
CA GLU A 194 2.99 20.24 -2.45
C GLU A 194 1.48 20.10 -2.21
N LYS A 195 0.72 19.68 -3.24
CA LYS A 195 -0.71 19.37 -3.08
C LYS A 195 -0.92 18.24 -2.09
N LEU A 196 -0.13 17.17 -2.14
CA LEU A 196 -0.18 16.05 -1.21
C LEU A 196 0.22 16.44 0.22
N SER A 197 1.24 17.27 0.39
CA SER A 197 1.71 17.67 1.72
C SER A 197 0.66 18.45 2.51
N LYS A 198 -0.30 19.07 1.82
CA LYS A 198 -1.45 19.76 2.47
C LYS A 198 -2.50 18.77 2.97
N PHE A 199 -2.67 17.62 2.29
CA PHE A 199 -3.70 16.62 2.58
C PHE A 199 -3.11 15.21 2.65
N PHE A 200 -2.22 15.03 3.63
CA PHE A 200 -1.64 13.71 3.84
C PHE A 200 -2.58 12.87 4.71
N PHE A 201 -3.34 12.01 4.07
CA PHE A 201 -4.11 10.96 4.73
C PHE A 201 -4.21 9.72 3.84
N TYR A 202 -4.42 8.59 4.48
CA TYR A 202 -4.70 7.34 3.79
C TYR A 202 -5.97 6.71 4.31
N ILE A 203 -6.74 6.13 3.40
CA ILE A 203 -7.91 5.35 3.73
C ILE A 203 -7.66 3.92 3.28
N LEU A 204 -7.64 3.01 4.24
CA LEU A 204 -7.54 1.60 3.99
C LEU A 204 -8.93 0.98 4.05
N VAL A 205 -9.41 0.45 2.94
CA VAL A 205 -10.65 -0.32 2.87
C VAL A 205 -10.32 -1.80 2.79
N ASN A 206 -10.71 -2.54 3.81
CA ASN A 206 -10.50 -3.99 3.86
C ASN A 206 -11.82 -4.73 3.62
N ASN A 207 -11.94 -5.40 2.47
CA ASN A 207 -13.17 -6.08 2.08
C ASN A 207 -12.89 -7.43 1.42
N TYR A 208 -13.23 -8.51 2.12
CA TYR A 208 -13.08 -9.89 1.65
C TYR A 208 -14.34 -10.48 0.98
N SER A 209 -15.38 -9.68 0.75
CA SER A 209 -16.56 -10.17 0.03
C SER A 209 -16.22 -10.56 -1.40
N ILE A 210 -16.54 -11.78 -1.80
CA ILE A 210 -16.33 -12.29 -3.17
C ILE A 210 -17.19 -11.57 -4.22
N TYR A 211 -18.24 -10.88 -3.81
CA TYR A 211 -19.14 -10.13 -4.69
C TYR A 211 -18.84 -8.64 -4.78
N ALA A 212 -17.84 -8.15 -4.05
CA ALA A 212 -17.49 -6.73 -4.06
C ALA A 212 -16.40 -6.44 -5.11
N TYR A 213 -16.47 -5.25 -5.71
CA TYR A 213 -15.44 -4.70 -6.60
C TYR A 213 -15.10 -5.61 -7.81
N ASN A 214 -16.09 -6.21 -8.41
CA ASN A 214 -15.93 -6.89 -9.68
C ASN A 214 -15.88 -5.85 -10.81
N SER A 215 -14.81 -5.81 -11.60
CA SER A 215 -14.65 -4.85 -12.67
C SER A 215 -15.77 -4.83 -13.69
N PHE A 216 -16.44 -5.97 -13.89
CA PHE A 216 -17.59 -6.08 -14.80
C PHE A 216 -18.83 -5.30 -14.32
N ASP A 217 -19.00 -5.13 -13.00
CA ASP A 217 -20.15 -4.41 -12.44
C ASP A 217 -20.01 -2.87 -12.59
N TYR A 218 -18.83 -2.39 -13.01
CA TYR A 218 -18.49 -0.98 -13.15
C TYR A 218 -18.20 -0.56 -14.59
N LYS A 219 -18.54 -1.40 -15.58
CA LYS A 219 -18.28 -1.14 -17.01
C LYS A 219 -18.93 0.12 -17.52
N GLU A 220 -20.11 0.45 -17.02
CA GLU A 220 -20.91 1.58 -17.44
C GLU A 220 -20.52 2.89 -16.74
N GLU A 221 -19.65 2.81 -15.74
CA GLU A 221 -19.12 3.99 -15.07
C GLU A 221 -18.04 4.60 -15.96
N ASN A 222 -18.43 5.56 -16.79
CA ASN A 222 -17.55 6.19 -17.76
C ASN A 222 -16.41 6.91 -17.09
N THR A 223 -15.23 6.58 -17.53
CA THR A 223 -14.04 7.36 -17.37
C THR A 223 -14.05 8.53 -18.34
N SER A 224 -13.24 9.54 -18.12
CA SER A 224 -13.27 10.77 -18.89
C SER A 224 -13.27 10.57 -20.42
N LEU A 225 -13.95 11.45 -21.16
CA LEU A 225 -13.97 11.44 -22.62
C LEU A 225 -12.58 11.47 -23.26
N GLU A 226 -11.61 12.10 -22.61
CA GLU A 226 -10.21 12.12 -23.05
C GLU A 226 -9.56 10.73 -22.93
N TYR A 227 -9.89 10.01 -21.87
CA TYR A 227 -9.42 8.65 -21.70
C TYR A 227 -10.00 7.72 -22.76
N GLU A 228 -11.30 7.81 -23.04
CA GLU A 228 -11.92 7.05 -24.12
C GLU A 228 -11.31 7.36 -25.49
N ALA A 229 -11.00 8.64 -25.77
CA ALA A 229 -10.34 9.04 -26.98
C ALA A 229 -8.90 8.48 -27.10
N LYS A 230 -8.18 8.37 -25.97
CA LYS A 230 -6.86 7.73 -25.93
C LYS A 230 -6.95 6.21 -26.08
N ILE A 231 -7.93 5.57 -25.44
CA ILE A 231 -8.18 4.13 -25.57
C ILE A 231 -8.48 3.77 -27.02
N ARG A 232 -9.30 4.55 -27.70
CA ARG A 232 -9.64 4.30 -29.13
C ARG A 232 -8.41 4.32 -30.04
N LYS A 233 -7.35 5.04 -29.67
CA LYS A 233 -6.05 5.08 -30.40
C LYS A 233 -5.12 3.93 -30.01
N LYS A 234 -5.27 3.35 -28.82
CA LYS A 234 -4.53 2.18 -28.36
C LYS A 234 -5.44 0.95 -28.46
N LYS A 235 -5.02 -0.10 -29.13
CA LYS A 235 -5.72 -1.40 -29.09
C LYS A 235 -5.58 -2.00 -27.69
N PHE A 236 -6.51 -1.68 -26.79
CA PHE A 236 -6.65 -2.42 -25.53
C PHE A 236 -7.39 -3.72 -25.80
N ALA A 237 -6.87 -4.79 -25.26
CA ALA A 237 -7.33 -6.14 -25.58
C ALA A 237 -8.65 -6.51 -24.88
N THR A 238 -9.01 -5.87 -23.76
CA THR A 238 -10.16 -6.28 -22.94
C THR A 238 -10.88 -5.10 -22.29
N ASP A 239 -12.19 -5.26 -22.02
CA ASP A 239 -13.02 -4.28 -21.30
C ASP A 239 -12.59 -4.08 -19.83
N ASP A 240 -11.94 -5.07 -19.23
CA ASP A 240 -11.42 -4.98 -17.86
C ASP A 240 -10.35 -3.91 -17.69
N GLU A 241 -9.54 -3.68 -18.74
CA GLU A 241 -8.49 -2.66 -18.71
C GLU A 241 -9.06 -1.23 -18.64
N ARG A 242 -10.37 -1.08 -18.81
CA ARG A 242 -11.08 0.20 -18.79
C ARG A 242 -11.71 0.53 -17.44
N SER A 243 -11.67 -0.38 -16.48
CA SER A 243 -12.28 -0.14 -15.17
C SER A 243 -11.43 0.82 -14.35
N TRP A 244 -12.04 1.88 -13.82
CA TRP A 244 -11.41 2.80 -12.89
C TRP A 244 -10.91 2.11 -11.60
N LEU A 245 -11.51 0.96 -11.24
CA LEU A 245 -11.06 0.14 -10.12
C LEU A 245 -9.60 -0.29 -10.23
N ASN A 246 -9.08 -0.48 -11.45
CA ASN A 246 -7.70 -0.91 -11.64
C ASN A 246 -6.70 0.13 -11.14
N GLY A 247 -7.04 1.39 -11.16
CA GLY A 247 -6.21 2.47 -10.64
C GLY A 247 -6.13 2.55 -9.12
N ILE A 248 -7.12 2.01 -8.42
CA ILE A 248 -7.21 2.07 -6.96
C ILE A 248 -6.83 0.78 -6.25
N PHE A 249 -6.75 -0.35 -6.96
CA PHE A 249 -6.19 -1.57 -6.40
C PHE A 249 -4.67 -1.51 -6.41
N HIS A 250 -4.08 -1.38 -5.23
CA HIS A 250 -2.64 -1.45 -5.09
C HIS A 250 -2.15 -2.89 -5.28
N LYS A 251 -1.63 -3.19 -6.46
CA LYS A 251 -0.92 -4.45 -6.70
C LYS A 251 0.31 -4.60 -5.81
N ASN A 252 0.85 -3.51 -5.33
CA ASN A 252 2.22 -3.48 -4.89
C ASN A 252 2.49 -2.37 -3.88
N ASP A 253 1.84 -2.31 -2.75
CA ASP A 253 2.16 -1.44 -1.58
C ASP A 253 2.76 -0.05 -1.90
N GLY A 254 2.40 0.54 -3.01
CA GLY A 254 2.94 1.82 -3.42
C GLY A 254 1.98 2.94 -3.08
N TYR A 255 2.07 3.46 -1.91
CA TYR A 255 1.20 4.44 -1.25
C TYR A 255 1.18 5.84 -1.89
N GLN A 256 1.03 5.93 -3.21
CA GLN A 256 1.02 7.21 -3.93
C GLN A 256 -0.38 7.83 -4.05
N VAL A 257 -1.43 7.09 -3.71
CA VAL A 257 -2.81 7.58 -3.67
C VAL A 257 -3.39 7.44 -2.29
N PRO A 258 -4.30 8.33 -1.85
CA PRO A 258 -4.83 8.31 -0.49
C PRO A 258 -5.84 7.19 -0.23
N LEU A 259 -5.91 6.19 -1.09
CA LEU A 259 -6.83 5.07 -0.98
C LEU A 259 -6.11 3.75 -1.23
N VAL A 260 -6.26 2.83 -0.29
CA VAL A 260 -5.75 1.47 -0.38
C VAL A 260 -6.90 0.50 -0.26
N LEU A 261 -7.19 -0.25 -1.32
CA LEU A 261 -8.14 -1.36 -1.30
C LEU A 261 -7.42 -2.68 -1.08
N SER A 262 -7.79 -3.39 -0.04
CA SER A 262 -7.26 -4.72 0.30
C SER A 262 -8.42 -5.70 0.48
N PRO A 263 -8.31 -6.97 0.08
CA PRO A 263 -7.22 -7.58 -0.68
C PRO A 263 -7.23 -7.19 -2.17
N TYR A 264 -6.08 -7.39 -2.83
CA TYR A 264 -5.99 -7.21 -4.29
C TYR A 264 -6.89 -8.18 -5.04
N ARG A 265 -7.55 -7.67 -6.09
CA ARG A 265 -8.43 -8.46 -6.96
C ARG A 265 -7.94 -8.41 -8.40
N ASP A 266 -7.90 -9.56 -9.03
CA ASP A 266 -7.71 -9.66 -10.47
C ASP A 266 -9.07 -9.93 -11.11
N LYS A 267 -9.59 -8.96 -11.87
CA LYS A 267 -10.92 -9.01 -12.50
C LYS A 267 -12.05 -9.36 -11.52
N GLY A 268 -11.99 -8.79 -10.32
CA GLY A 268 -12.94 -9.05 -9.25
C GLY A 268 -12.68 -10.33 -8.43
N ASN A 269 -11.75 -11.17 -8.84
CA ASN A 269 -11.42 -12.39 -8.15
C ASN A 269 -10.28 -12.19 -7.14
N ILE A 270 -10.47 -12.67 -5.92
CA ILE A 270 -9.42 -12.75 -4.91
C ILE A 270 -8.72 -14.09 -5.09
N ASN A 271 -7.40 -14.07 -5.29
CA ASN A 271 -6.61 -15.29 -5.19
C ASN A 271 -6.32 -15.57 -3.71
N ILE A 272 -7.18 -16.37 -3.08
CA ILE A 272 -7.11 -16.68 -1.63
C ILE A 272 -5.75 -17.28 -1.25
N ASN A 273 -5.15 -18.11 -2.09
CA ASN A 273 -3.85 -18.72 -1.79
C ASN A 273 -2.74 -17.67 -1.78
N LEU A 274 -2.73 -16.77 -2.77
CA LEU A 274 -1.77 -15.68 -2.84
C LEU A 274 -1.96 -14.70 -1.67
N GLU A 275 -3.20 -14.37 -1.34
CA GLU A 275 -3.51 -13.46 -0.24
C GLU A 275 -3.10 -14.06 1.12
N ASN A 276 -3.32 -15.36 1.32
CA ASN A 276 -2.85 -16.05 2.51
C ASN A 276 -1.30 -16.04 2.62
N GLU A 277 -0.59 -16.24 1.52
CA GLU A 277 0.87 -16.14 1.51
C GLU A 277 1.36 -14.72 1.85
N LEU A 278 0.76 -13.70 1.21
CA LEU A 278 1.08 -12.30 1.48
C LEU A 278 0.75 -11.90 2.92
N SER A 279 -0.40 -12.33 3.44
CA SER A 279 -0.80 -12.06 4.82
C SER A 279 0.12 -12.73 5.83
N LYS A 280 0.60 -13.95 5.54
CA LYS A 280 1.64 -14.60 6.35
C LYS A 280 2.96 -13.83 6.32
N GLU A 281 3.43 -13.43 5.12
CA GLU A 281 4.66 -12.61 4.99
C GLU A 281 4.55 -11.32 5.82
N ARG A 282 3.40 -10.62 5.73
CA ARG A 282 3.11 -9.39 6.50
C ARG A 282 3.10 -9.65 8.00
N LEU A 283 2.42 -10.71 8.41
CA LEU A 283 2.33 -11.09 9.81
C LEU A 283 3.72 -11.42 10.39
N ILE A 284 4.54 -12.15 9.65
CA ILE A 284 5.93 -12.47 10.06
C ILE A 284 6.77 -11.20 10.19
N ALA A 285 6.68 -10.26 9.23
CA ALA A 285 7.39 -8.99 9.31
C ALA A 285 7.03 -8.22 10.58
N LEU A 286 5.74 -8.14 10.92
CA LEU A 286 5.28 -7.48 12.15
C LEU A 286 5.75 -8.18 13.43
N MET A 287 5.77 -9.51 13.44
CA MET A 287 6.19 -10.31 14.60
C MET A 287 7.68 -10.19 14.91
N ILE A 288 8.51 -10.03 13.87
CA ILE A 288 9.95 -9.81 14.01
C ILE A 288 10.24 -8.40 14.55
N MET A 289 9.33 -7.44 14.37
CA MET A 289 9.50 -6.11 14.96
C MET A 289 9.68 -6.19 16.50
N PRO A 290 10.51 -5.31 17.11
CA PRO A 290 10.80 -5.36 18.55
C PRO A 290 9.61 -4.96 19.45
N LYS A 291 8.43 -4.77 18.87
CA LYS A 291 7.17 -4.42 19.57
C LYS A 291 6.41 -5.70 19.93
N GLN A 292 6.45 -6.10 21.20
CA GLN A 292 5.81 -7.34 21.67
C GLN A 292 4.30 -7.43 21.40
N ASN A 293 3.61 -6.29 21.32
CA ASN A 293 2.18 -6.23 21.08
C ASN A 293 1.77 -6.79 19.71
N PHE A 294 2.65 -6.72 18.72
CA PHE A 294 2.38 -7.30 17.39
C PHE A 294 2.39 -8.83 17.37
N ARG A 295 2.84 -9.47 18.45
CA ARG A 295 2.87 -10.93 18.58
C ARG A 295 1.58 -11.52 19.15
N VAL A 296 0.65 -10.70 19.60
CA VAL A 296 -0.64 -11.13 20.14
C VAL A 296 -1.66 -11.25 19.01
N ILE A 297 -2.16 -12.47 18.78
CA ILE A 297 -3.20 -12.75 17.77
C ILE A 297 -4.58 -12.45 18.34
N ASN A 298 -4.85 -12.94 19.56
CA ASN A 298 -6.08 -12.69 20.29
C ASN A 298 -5.81 -12.72 21.79
N LYS A 299 -6.87 -12.67 22.63
CA LYS A 299 -6.74 -12.64 24.11
C LYS A 299 -5.95 -13.83 24.70
N HIS A 300 -5.82 -14.93 23.98
CA HIS A 300 -5.24 -16.18 24.48
C HIS A 300 -4.00 -16.62 23.69
N LEU A 301 -3.87 -16.23 22.44
CA LEU A 301 -2.85 -16.74 21.53
C LEU A 301 -1.78 -15.69 21.25
N LYS A 302 -0.54 -16.07 21.47
CA LYS A 302 0.64 -15.26 21.18
C LYS A 302 1.60 -16.04 20.28
N VAL A 303 2.25 -15.36 19.35
CA VAL A 303 3.32 -15.95 18.54
C VAL A 303 4.56 -16.14 19.38
N CYS A 304 5.08 -17.35 19.38
CA CYS A 304 6.33 -17.71 20.06
C CYS A 304 7.49 -17.93 19.07
N GLY A 305 7.19 -18.39 17.85
CA GLY A 305 8.25 -18.71 16.90
C GLY A 305 7.75 -18.92 15.48
N ILE A 306 8.70 -19.27 14.63
CA ILE A 306 8.44 -19.75 13.26
C ILE A 306 9.26 -21.01 13.01
N SER A 307 8.69 -21.94 12.25
CA SER A 307 9.45 -23.03 11.66
C SER A 307 9.56 -22.85 10.14
N ILE A 308 10.71 -23.18 9.60
CA ILE A 308 10.98 -23.07 8.18
C ILE A 308 11.32 -24.43 7.56
N SER A 309 10.93 -24.61 6.33
CA SER A 309 11.31 -25.77 5.54
C SER A 309 11.60 -25.35 4.10
N ARG A 310 12.48 -26.09 3.44
CA ARG A 310 12.78 -25.83 2.02
C ARG A 310 11.54 -26.04 1.16
N LYS A 311 11.23 -25.10 0.27
CA LYS A 311 10.19 -25.30 -0.75
C LYS A 311 10.59 -26.44 -1.69
N ARG A 312 9.73 -27.46 -1.81
CA ARG A 312 9.96 -28.62 -2.72
C ARG A 312 10.11 -28.24 -4.19
N TYR A 313 9.58 -27.09 -4.56
CA TYR A 313 9.61 -26.56 -5.92
C TYR A 313 10.47 -25.31 -5.97
N ALA A 314 11.72 -25.42 -5.48
CA ALA A 314 12.70 -24.37 -5.61
C ALA A 314 12.79 -23.91 -7.07
N TYR A 315 13.13 -22.66 -7.25
CA TYR A 315 13.32 -22.02 -8.54
C TYR A 315 14.61 -22.58 -9.18
N ASP A 316 14.54 -23.80 -9.73
CA ASP A 316 15.66 -24.33 -10.48
C ASP A 316 15.77 -23.64 -11.85
N ALA A 317 17.00 -23.60 -12.36
CA ALA A 317 17.31 -22.95 -13.63
C ALA A 317 16.49 -23.52 -14.80
N GLN A 318 16.11 -24.81 -14.75
CA GLN A 318 15.30 -25.43 -15.77
C GLN A 318 13.88 -24.87 -15.78
N ARG A 319 13.24 -24.75 -14.61
CA ARG A 319 11.87 -24.20 -14.49
C ARG A 319 11.80 -22.72 -14.82
N ILE A 320 12.85 -21.95 -14.49
CA ILE A 320 12.94 -20.55 -14.87
C ILE A 320 12.99 -20.42 -16.39
N ARG A 321 13.78 -21.28 -17.06
CA ARG A 321 13.90 -21.29 -18.54
C ARG A 321 12.60 -21.71 -19.22
N GLU A 322 11.84 -22.62 -18.63
CA GLU A 322 10.57 -23.10 -19.18
C GLU A 322 9.47 -22.02 -19.15
N LYS A 323 9.60 -20.99 -18.30
CA LYS A 323 8.66 -19.87 -18.23
C LYS A 323 8.90 -18.83 -19.33
N GLY A 324 8.04 -18.86 -20.34
CA GLY A 324 7.75 -17.83 -21.36
C GLY A 324 8.94 -17.10 -21.99
N TYR A 325 9.50 -16.16 -21.27
CA TYR A 325 10.52 -15.22 -21.76
C TYR A 325 11.93 -15.83 -21.85
N TYR A 326 12.18 -16.93 -21.14
CA TYR A 326 13.49 -17.56 -21.02
C TYR A 326 13.62 -18.86 -21.82
N LYS A 327 12.54 -19.29 -22.51
CA LYS A 327 12.52 -20.53 -23.31
C LYS A 327 13.63 -20.61 -24.35
N LYS A 328 14.13 -19.47 -24.82
CA LYS A 328 15.21 -19.39 -25.82
C LYS A 328 16.61 -19.32 -25.22
N LEU A 329 16.75 -19.23 -23.88
CA LEU A 329 18.04 -19.27 -23.21
C LEU A 329 18.54 -20.71 -23.11
N THR A 330 19.74 -20.95 -23.62
CA THR A 330 20.48 -22.22 -23.34
C THR A 330 20.91 -22.23 -21.87
N GLN A 331 21.21 -23.44 -21.33
CA GLN A 331 21.77 -23.57 -19.98
C GLN A 331 23.05 -22.74 -19.81
N ALA A 332 23.95 -22.82 -20.79
CA ALA A 332 25.18 -22.03 -20.77
C ALA A 332 24.93 -20.52 -20.78
N GLY A 333 23.94 -20.08 -21.54
CA GLY A 333 23.52 -18.69 -21.55
C GLY A 333 22.95 -18.21 -20.21
N PHE A 334 22.15 -19.06 -19.55
CA PHE A 334 21.60 -18.77 -18.22
C PHE A 334 22.71 -18.69 -17.17
N ASN A 335 23.63 -19.68 -17.12
CA ASN A 335 24.75 -19.69 -16.19
C ASN A 335 25.67 -18.48 -16.37
N LYS A 336 25.85 -18.01 -17.62
CA LYS A 336 26.61 -16.79 -17.88
C LYS A 336 25.94 -15.56 -17.28
N ILE A 337 24.61 -15.42 -17.44
CA ILE A 337 23.85 -14.30 -16.87
C ILE A 337 23.88 -14.37 -15.33
N GLU A 338 23.71 -15.54 -14.75
CA GLU A 338 23.77 -15.77 -13.31
C GLU A 338 25.11 -15.31 -12.73
N ASN A 339 26.22 -15.72 -13.32
CA ASN A 339 27.56 -15.28 -12.89
C ASN A 339 27.76 -13.76 -13.01
N MET A 340 27.24 -13.15 -14.09
CA MET A 340 27.29 -11.69 -14.26
C MET A 340 26.46 -10.99 -13.18
N LEU A 341 25.22 -11.45 -12.93
CA LEU A 341 24.34 -10.88 -11.91
C LEU A 341 24.91 -11.05 -10.51
N LEU A 342 25.49 -12.20 -10.20
CA LEU A 342 26.14 -12.44 -8.91
C LEU A 342 27.24 -11.42 -8.63
N LYS A 343 28.11 -11.19 -9.62
CA LYS A 343 29.17 -10.17 -9.53
C LYS A 343 28.57 -8.76 -9.38
N MET A 344 27.61 -8.39 -10.23
CA MET A 344 27.01 -7.06 -10.23
C MET A 344 26.27 -6.74 -8.93
N TRP A 345 25.51 -7.70 -8.38
CA TRP A 345 24.88 -7.55 -7.08
C TRP A 345 25.92 -7.40 -5.97
N GLY A 346 26.98 -8.23 -6.00
CA GLY A 346 28.09 -8.09 -5.05
C GLY A 346 28.75 -6.71 -5.09
N ASP A 347 29.06 -6.19 -6.28
CA ASP A 347 29.65 -4.86 -6.47
C ASP A 347 28.77 -3.76 -5.89
N VAL A 348 27.46 -3.85 -6.10
CA VAL A 348 26.49 -2.82 -5.67
C VAL A 348 26.30 -2.80 -4.16
N ILE A 349 26.23 -3.97 -3.51
CA ILE A 349 26.06 -4.06 -2.04
C ILE A 349 27.39 -4.07 -1.29
N GLY A 350 28.52 -4.19 -2.01
CA GLY A 350 29.84 -4.18 -1.44
C GLY A 350 30.28 -5.47 -0.77
N GLU A 351 29.73 -6.57 -1.18
CA GLU A 351 29.98 -7.90 -0.64
C GLU A 351 30.36 -8.85 -1.78
N ASP A 352 31.38 -9.67 -1.58
CA ASP A 352 31.65 -10.77 -2.52
C ASP A 352 30.72 -11.95 -2.19
N LEU A 353 29.63 -12.04 -2.93
CA LEU A 353 28.61 -13.09 -2.71
C LEU A 353 29.20 -14.51 -2.87
N SER A 354 30.31 -14.67 -3.58
CA SER A 354 30.98 -15.97 -3.76
C SER A 354 31.63 -16.51 -2.47
N LEU A 355 31.88 -15.66 -1.49
CA LEU A 355 32.41 -16.06 -0.18
C LEU A 355 31.41 -16.88 0.63
N TYR A 356 30.12 -16.79 0.30
CA TYR A 356 29.03 -17.43 1.03
C TYR A 356 28.59 -18.78 0.44
N LYS A 357 29.40 -19.39 -0.45
CA LYS A 357 29.09 -20.68 -1.10
C LYS A 357 28.78 -21.84 -0.14
N ASN A 358 29.30 -21.76 1.07
CA ASN A 358 29.07 -22.78 2.09
C ASN A 358 27.74 -22.62 2.84
N ARG A 359 26.95 -21.60 2.54
CA ARG A 359 25.62 -21.43 3.12
C ARG A 359 24.70 -22.54 2.65
N GLN A 360 23.87 -23.01 3.56
CA GLN A 360 22.81 -23.95 3.23
C GLN A 360 21.90 -23.33 2.17
N TYR A 361 21.52 -24.06 1.14
CA TYR A 361 20.68 -23.60 0.03
C TYR A 361 21.22 -22.37 -0.74
N TYR A 362 22.54 -22.20 -0.77
CA TYR A 362 23.18 -21.10 -1.49
C TYR A 362 22.80 -21.08 -2.97
N GLN A 363 22.84 -22.22 -3.66
CA GLN A 363 22.54 -22.27 -5.09
C GLN A 363 21.08 -21.90 -5.36
N GLU A 364 20.15 -22.38 -4.54
CA GLU A 364 18.74 -22.01 -4.65
C GLU A 364 18.52 -20.50 -4.42
N ALA A 365 19.29 -19.92 -3.52
CA ALA A 365 19.26 -18.46 -3.28
C ALA A 365 19.76 -17.69 -4.50
N ILE A 366 20.83 -18.12 -5.15
CA ILE A 366 21.37 -17.50 -6.37
C ILE A 366 20.42 -17.69 -7.56
N ASP A 367 19.87 -18.90 -7.73
CA ASP A 367 18.86 -19.17 -8.76
C ASP A 367 17.64 -18.23 -8.59
N TYR A 368 17.18 -18.06 -7.36
CA TYR A 368 16.07 -17.14 -7.07
C TYR A 368 16.43 -15.68 -7.31
N LEU A 369 17.62 -15.25 -6.88
CA LEU A 369 18.11 -13.88 -7.11
C LEU A 369 18.12 -13.57 -8.61
N THR A 370 18.68 -14.47 -9.41
CA THR A 370 18.71 -14.39 -10.87
C THR A 370 17.31 -14.31 -11.46
N TYR A 371 16.44 -15.26 -11.08
CA TYR A 371 15.05 -15.29 -11.53
C TYR A 371 14.32 -13.99 -11.21
N LYS A 372 14.39 -13.53 -9.95
CA LYS A 372 13.65 -12.34 -9.51
C LYS A 372 14.16 -11.08 -10.20
N THR A 373 15.48 -10.94 -10.36
CA THR A 373 16.07 -9.82 -11.08
C THR A 373 15.56 -9.76 -12.52
N LEU A 374 15.63 -10.86 -13.24
CA LEU A 374 15.17 -10.92 -14.63
C LEU A 374 13.64 -10.72 -14.75
N LYS A 375 12.87 -11.30 -13.84
CA LYS A 375 11.40 -11.15 -13.83
C LYS A 375 10.95 -9.70 -13.71
N ILE A 376 11.67 -8.88 -12.95
CA ILE A 376 11.36 -7.46 -12.81
C ILE A 376 11.47 -6.74 -14.16
N SER A 377 12.50 -7.02 -14.96
CA SER A 377 12.67 -6.41 -16.28
C SER A 377 11.53 -6.73 -17.25
N VAL A 378 10.85 -7.84 -17.04
CA VAL A 378 9.75 -8.28 -17.90
C VAL A 378 8.42 -7.70 -17.46
N LEU A 379 8.17 -7.67 -16.16
CA LEU A 379 6.86 -7.30 -15.61
C LEU A 379 6.65 -5.79 -15.51
N TYR A 380 7.70 -5.04 -15.20
CA TYR A 380 7.58 -3.61 -14.91
C TYR A 380 8.06 -2.77 -16.07
N ASN A 381 7.16 -1.93 -16.63
CA ASN A 381 7.42 -1.13 -17.82
C ASN A 381 8.65 -0.24 -17.72
N GLN A 382 8.91 0.32 -16.53
CA GLN A 382 10.08 1.15 -16.26
C GLN A 382 11.41 0.42 -16.42
N TYR A 383 11.40 -0.89 -16.26
CA TYR A 383 12.60 -1.73 -16.32
C TYR A 383 12.74 -2.50 -17.64
N LYS A 384 11.69 -2.58 -18.47
CA LYS A 384 11.70 -3.35 -19.74
C LYS A 384 12.83 -3.00 -20.69
N ARG A 385 13.28 -1.73 -20.70
CA ARG A 385 14.34 -1.26 -21.59
C ARG A 385 15.75 -1.73 -21.23
N TYR A 386 15.95 -2.27 -20.04
CA TYR A 386 17.30 -2.61 -19.53
C TYR A 386 17.72 -4.04 -19.79
N PHE A 387 16.80 -4.90 -20.15
CA PHE A 387 17.11 -6.28 -20.44
C PHE A 387 16.49 -6.71 -21.77
N TYR A 388 17.34 -6.88 -22.77
CA TYR A 388 16.98 -7.41 -24.07
C TYR A 388 17.74 -8.70 -24.33
N LEU A 389 17.00 -9.74 -24.67
CA LEU A 389 17.56 -10.88 -25.36
C LEU A 389 17.56 -10.55 -26.85
N SER A 390 18.68 -10.03 -27.36
CA SER A 390 18.86 -9.83 -28.79
C SER A 390 19.00 -11.20 -29.46
N HIS A 391 18.16 -11.45 -30.47
CA HIS A 391 18.18 -12.67 -31.25
C HIS A 391 18.85 -12.41 -32.61
N GLN A 392 20.16 -12.28 -32.62
CA GLN A 392 20.93 -12.33 -33.85
C GLN A 392 21.58 -13.73 -33.98
N ASN A 393 21.32 -14.41 -35.08
CA ASN A 393 21.92 -15.71 -35.43
C ASN A 393 21.75 -16.83 -34.38
N ASN A 394 20.54 -17.01 -33.82
CA ASN A 394 20.24 -18.01 -32.78
C ASN A 394 21.07 -17.89 -31.47
N ARG A 395 21.79 -16.82 -31.26
CA ARG A 395 22.50 -16.53 -30.01
C ARG A 395 21.85 -15.41 -29.26
N SER A 396 21.45 -15.70 -28.01
CA SER A 396 20.97 -14.67 -27.09
C SER A 396 22.15 -13.83 -26.61
N ARG A 397 22.21 -12.56 -26.99
CA ARG A 397 23.20 -11.61 -26.50
C ARG A 397 22.61 -10.76 -25.39
N VAL A 398 23.29 -10.67 -24.28
CA VAL A 398 22.97 -9.75 -23.17
C VAL A 398 23.98 -8.60 -23.23
N ASP A 399 23.50 -7.38 -23.22
CA ASP A 399 24.35 -6.21 -23.07
C ASP A 399 24.74 -6.05 -21.59
N GLU A 400 26.01 -6.26 -21.28
CA GLU A 400 26.55 -6.23 -19.94
C GLU A 400 26.41 -4.86 -19.29
N LYS A 401 26.63 -3.77 -20.03
CA LYS A 401 26.51 -2.39 -19.52
C LYS A 401 25.06 -2.06 -19.16
N GLN A 402 24.12 -2.46 -19.98
CA GLN A 402 22.69 -2.28 -19.69
C GLN A 402 22.27 -3.10 -18.49
N LEU A 403 22.73 -4.35 -18.37
CA LEU A 403 22.45 -5.21 -17.23
C LEU A 403 23.02 -4.62 -15.94
N GLN A 404 24.24 -4.08 -15.97
CA GLN A 404 24.84 -3.39 -14.82
C GLN A 404 24.03 -2.14 -14.42
N THR A 405 23.65 -1.30 -15.38
CA THR A 405 22.78 -0.15 -15.14
C THR A 405 21.46 -0.57 -14.52
N PHE A 406 20.90 -1.69 -14.95
CA PHE A 406 19.67 -2.25 -14.41
C PHE A 406 19.84 -2.66 -12.95
N VAL A 407 20.88 -3.42 -12.61
CA VAL A 407 21.17 -3.84 -11.22
C VAL A 407 21.38 -2.63 -10.31
N VAL A 408 22.14 -1.62 -10.76
CA VAL A 408 22.32 -0.36 -9.99
C VAL A 408 20.97 0.34 -9.73
N ARG A 409 20.08 0.41 -10.72
CA ARG A 409 18.75 1.00 -10.52
C ARG A 409 17.89 0.19 -9.56
N LEU A 410 17.95 -1.14 -9.63
CA LEU A 410 17.24 -2.01 -8.69
C LEU A 410 17.76 -1.86 -7.26
N SER A 411 19.06 -1.65 -7.08
CA SER A 411 19.63 -1.48 -5.73
C SER A 411 19.21 -0.16 -5.07
N LEU A 412 18.93 0.86 -5.89
CA LEU A 412 18.42 2.16 -5.42
C LEU A 412 16.88 2.15 -5.21
N ASP A 413 16.20 1.15 -5.72
CA ASP A 413 14.75 0.99 -5.59
C ASP A 413 14.42 0.35 -4.23
N LYS A 414 13.90 1.17 -3.30
CA LYS A 414 13.46 0.73 -1.97
C LYS A 414 12.05 0.16 -1.95
N SER A 415 11.37 0.14 -3.11
CA SER A 415 9.98 -0.29 -3.19
C SER A 415 9.83 -1.81 -2.97
N HIS A 416 8.56 -2.24 -2.82
CA HIS A 416 8.17 -3.65 -2.79
C HIS A 416 8.63 -4.46 -4.02
N ILE A 417 8.92 -3.82 -5.16
CA ILE A 417 9.39 -4.50 -6.39
C ILE A 417 10.68 -5.27 -6.12
N THR A 418 11.59 -4.64 -5.38
CA THR A 418 12.92 -5.17 -5.06
C THR A 418 12.99 -5.87 -3.70
N ARG A 419 11.95 -5.80 -2.87
CA ARG A 419 11.92 -6.38 -1.52
C ARG A 419 12.36 -7.85 -1.48
N LYS A 420 11.82 -8.70 -2.34
CA LYS A 420 12.21 -10.13 -2.39
C LYS A 420 13.66 -10.37 -2.83
N ILE A 421 14.28 -9.41 -3.51
CA ILE A 421 15.73 -9.42 -3.77
C ILE A 421 16.47 -9.13 -2.47
N ARG A 422 16.03 -8.15 -1.69
CA ARG A 422 16.64 -7.84 -0.38
C ARG A 422 16.53 -9.01 0.59
N HIS A 423 15.39 -9.72 0.64
CA HIS A 423 15.25 -10.95 1.44
C HIS A 423 16.32 -11.99 1.11
N ILE A 424 16.57 -12.23 -0.17
CA ILE A 424 17.56 -13.21 -0.63
C ILE A 424 18.99 -12.73 -0.33
N LEU A 425 19.30 -11.47 -0.57
CA LEU A 425 20.61 -10.89 -0.26
C LEU A 425 20.87 -10.92 1.24
N ALA A 426 19.86 -10.60 2.07
CA ALA A 426 19.96 -10.69 3.52
C ALA A 426 20.27 -12.12 3.98
N TYR A 427 19.60 -13.12 3.40
CA TYR A 427 19.89 -14.53 3.66
C TYR A 427 21.32 -14.89 3.30
N ILE A 428 21.78 -14.53 2.11
CA ILE A 428 23.14 -14.85 1.63
C ILE A 428 24.18 -14.18 2.54
N CYS A 429 24.10 -12.88 2.78
CA CYS A 429 25.13 -12.13 3.49
C CYS A 429 25.13 -12.38 5.00
N TYR A 430 23.96 -12.43 5.63
CA TYR A 430 23.85 -12.51 7.10
C TYR A 430 23.54 -13.92 7.64
N GLY A 431 23.10 -14.86 6.80
CA GLY A 431 22.77 -16.22 7.23
C GLY A 431 21.61 -16.30 8.19
N LEU A 432 20.73 -15.30 8.17
CA LEU A 432 19.49 -15.37 8.91
C LEU A 432 18.66 -16.52 8.33
N TYR A 433 18.10 -17.40 9.17
CA TYR A 433 17.41 -18.63 8.74
C TYR A 433 18.33 -19.77 8.22
N GLU A 434 19.61 -19.75 8.61
CA GLU A 434 20.55 -20.84 8.33
C GLU A 434 20.63 -21.83 9.51
N ARG A 435 20.69 -23.12 9.23
CA ARG A 435 21.00 -24.22 10.17
C ARG A 435 19.95 -24.56 11.22
N GLN A 436 18.93 -23.80 11.40
CA GLN A 436 17.82 -24.11 12.31
C GLN A 436 16.55 -24.34 11.53
N LEU A 437 15.69 -25.22 12.01
CA LEU A 437 14.36 -25.42 11.45
C LEU A 437 13.32 -24.62 12.22
N GLU A 438 13.61 -24.25 13.46
CA GLU A 438 12.71 -23.52 14.35
C GLU A 438 13.44 -22.32 14.95
N TYR A 439 12.74 -21.20 15.00
CA TYR A 439 13.27 -19.93 15.47
C TYR A 439 12.33 -19.31 16.49
N ASP A 440 12.85 -18.99 17.65
CA ASP A 440 12.17 -18.11 18.61
C ASP A 440 12.06 -16.70 18.05
N ILE A 441 10.87 -16.12 18.14
CA ILE A 441 10.58 -14.82 17.52
C ILE A 441 11.31 -13.67 18.20
N SER A 442 11.62 -13.78 19.50
CA SER A 442 12.35 -12.76 20.24
C SER A 442 13.82 -12.74 19.83
N LEU A 443 14.44 -13.92 19.73
CA LEU A 443 15.81 -14.04 19.25
C LEU A 443 15.96 -13.60 17.78
N LEU A 444 14.96 -13.87 16.94
CA LEU A 444 14.93 -13.35 15.57
C LEU A 444 14.87 -11.82 15.55
N SER A 445 14.03 -11.23 16.41
CA SER A 445 13.90 -9.79 16.53
C SER A 445 15.23 -9.12 16.91
N ASP A 446 15.94 -9.68 17.89
CA ASP A 446 17.23 -9.18 18.35
C ASP A 446 18.29 -9.25 17.24
N LYS A 447 18.36 -10.38 16.52
CA LYS A 447 19.26 -10.53 15.36
C LYS A 447 18.90 -9.59 14.21
N ALA A 448 17.60 -9.39 13.95
CA ALA A 448 17.14 -8.47 12.91
C ALA A 448 17.57 -7.03 13.23
N LYS A 449 17.41 -6.62 14.49
CA LYS A 449 17.88 -5.31 14.96
C LYS A 449 19.39 -5.15 14.78
N GLU A 450 20.18 -6.14 15.19
CA GLU A 450 21.63 -6.13 15.01
C GLU A 450 22.05 -5.97 13.53
N ILE A 451 21.34 -6.64 12.61
CA ILE A 451 21.59 -6.52 11.18
C ILE A 451 21.29 -5.11 10.68
N ILE A 452 20.14 -4.54 11.10
CA ILE A 452 19.76 -3.18 10.71
C ILE A 452 20.79 -2.17 11.24
N ASP A 453 21.20 -2.28 12.49
CA ASP A 453 22.20 -1.39 13.08
C ASP A 453 23.54 -1.46 12.29
N LYS A 454 23.96 -2.65 11.86
CA LYS A 454 25.13 -2.84 10.98
C LYS A 454 24.94 -2.20 9.60
N GLU A 455 23.78 -2.32 9.00
CA GLU A 455 23.49 -1.71 7.70
C GLU A 455 23.45 -0.18 7.77
N VAL A 456 22.84 0.36 8.81
CA VAL A 456 22.82 1.82 9.06
C VAL A 456 24.25 2.36 9.26
N ALA A 457 25.11 1.61 9.94
CA ALA A 457 26.50 1.98 10.16
C ALA A 457 27.34 2.04 8.86
N LYS A 458 26.90 1.37 7.76
CA LYS A 458 27.56 1.48 6.44
C LYS A 458 27.47 2.89 5.84
N GLY A 459 26.56 3.73 6.35
CA GLY A 459 26.39 5.12 5.96
C GLY A 459 25.74 5.34 4.60
N ASN A 460 25.26 6.56 4.38
CA ASN A 460 24.68 7.05 3.11
C ASN A 460 25.32 8.42 2.79
N PRO A 461 25.57 8.85 1.55
CA PRO A 461 24.91 8.49 0.29
C PRO A 461 25.69 7.48 -0.58
N PHE A 462 26.89 7.12 -0.23
CA PHE A 462 27.71 6.15 -0.99
C PHE A 462 27.84 4.80 -0.27
N GLY A 463 27.08 4.62 0.80
CA GLY A 463 27.02 3.38 1.55
C GLY A 463 26.33 2.28 0.74
N LYS A 464 26.84 1.09 0.92
CA LYS A 464 26.36 -0.13 0.25
C LYS A 464 25.21 -0.77 1.04
N GLN A 465 24.41 0.06 1.73
CA GLN A 465 23.24 -0.38 2.47
C GLN A 465 22.20 -0.96 1.52
N PHE A 466 21.72 -2.16 1.81
CA PHE A 466 20.67 -2.82 1.04
C PHE A 466 19.52 -3.35 1.90
N ILE A 467 19.64 -3.30 3.22
CA ILE A 467 18.57 -3.57 4.19
C ILE A 467 18.13 -2.26 4.80
N TYR A 468 16.86 -1.93 4.66
CA TYR A 468 16.29 -0.66 5.09
C TYR A 468 15.34 -0.80 6.27
N GLY A 469 14.77 -1.98 6.47
CA GLY A 469 13.83 -2.26 7.55
C GLY A 469 13.70 -3.75 7.87
N ILE A 470 12.97 -4.05 8.91
CA ILE A 470 12.74 -5.43 9.38
C ILE A 470 11.99 -6.26 8.34
N ASP A 471 11.15 -5.63 7.55
CA ASP A 471 10.43 -6.26 6.44
C ASP A 471 11.35 -6.78 5.32
N ASP A 472 12.59 -6.31 5.24
CA ASP A 472 13.62 -6.85 4.36
C ASP A 472 14.29 -8.13 4.93
N LEU A 473 14.05 -8.45 6.21
CA LEU A 473 14.66 -9.56 6.95
C LEU A 473 13.72 -10.74 7.18
N VAL A 474 12.57 -10.78 6.52
CA VAL A 474 11.68 -11.96 6.58
C VAL A 474 12.29 -13.15 5.83
N PRO A 475 11.86 -14.39 6.12
CA PRO A 475 12.35 -15.57 5.42
C PRO A 475 12.19 -15.43 3.91
N PRO A 476 13.26 -15.68 3.11
CA PRO A 476 13.19 -15.54 1.67
C PRO A 476 12.26 -16.57 1.04
N PRO A 477 11.75 -16.32 -0.17
CA PRO A 477 10.75 -17.15 -0.84
C PRO A 477 11.19 -18.58 -1.22
N ILE A 478 12.43 -18.95 -0.94
CA ILE A 478 12.93 -20.34 -1.08
C ILE A 478 12.46 -21.23 0.08
N PHE A 479 11.88 -20.64 1.15
CA PHE A 479 11.37 -21.36 2.30
C PHE A 479 9.83 -21.31 2.36
N ASP A 480 9.26 -22.39 2.87
CA ASP A 480 7.91 -22.44 3.42
C ASP A 480 8.00 -22.15 4.92
N VAL A 481 7.16 -21.24 5.39
CA VAL A 481 7.16 -20.78 6.78
C VAL A 481 5.87 -21.20 7.47
N LYS A 482 5.99 -21.74 8.68
CA LYS A 482 4.87 -22.01 9.59
C LYS A 482 5.03 -21.16 10.83
N ILE A 483 3.94 -20.57 11.28
CA ILE A 483 3.90 -19.73 12.49
C ILE A 483 3.55 -20.62 13.67
N GLN A 484 4.33 -20.51 14.75
CA GLN A 484 4.13 -21.23 16.01
C GLN A 484 3.52 -20.28 17.03
N LEU A 485 2.44 -20.73 17.67
CA LEU A 485 1.71 -19.99 18.68
C LEU A 485 1.79 -20.70 20.02
N VAL A 486 1.62 -19.95 21.09
CA VAL A 486 1.43 -20.48 22.44
C VAL A 486 0.11 -19.95 22.99
N ASP A 487 -0.66 -20.85 23.58
CA ASP A 487 -1.85 -20.47 24.35
C ASP A 487 -1.40 -19.98 25.73
N GLN A 488 -1.61 -18.71 26.00
CA GLN A 488 -1.20 -18.06 27.25
C GLN A 488 -1.97 -18.55 28.50
N GLN A 489 -3.08 -19.26 28.33
CA GLN A 489 -3.87 -19.79 29.44
C GLN A 489 -3.31 -21.12 30.00
N ASN A 490 -2.86 -21.99 29.09
CA ASN A 490 -2.43 -23.34 29.44
C ASN A 490 -0.98 -23.64 29.07
N GLY A 491 -0.30 -22.71 28.36
CA GLY A 491 1.09 -22.88 27.95
C GLY A 491 1.30 -23.86 26.78
N ASN A 492 0.24 -24.35 26.15
CA ASN A 492 0.34 -25.34 25.09
C ASN A 492 0.71 -24.69 23.76
N ASP A 493 1.53 -25.40 22.96
CA ASP A 493 1.83 -25.02 21.59
C ASP A 493 0.62 -25.23 20.70
N VAL A 494 0.35 -24.24 19.84
CA VAL A 494 -0.75 -24.23 18.87
C VAL A 494 -0.19 -23.92 17.49
N ALA A 495 -0.49 -24.76 16.51
CA ALA A 495 -0.11 -24.47 15.14
C ALA A 495 -1.07 -23.43 14.52
N PHE A 496 -0.55 -22.42 13.83
CA PHE A 496 -1.37 -21.40 13.18
C PHE A 496 -2.39 -22.01 12.18
N GLU A 497 -2.02 -23.11 11.54
CA GLU A 497 -2.87 -23.85 10.59
C GLU A 497 -4.12 -24.44 11.25
N THR A 498 -4.08 -24.70 12.55
CA THR A 498 -5.22 -25.28 13.31
C THR A 498 -6.23 -24.25 13.79
N LEU A 499 -5.93 -22.96 13.67
CA LEU A 499 -6.85 -21.89 13.98
C LEU A 499 -8.12 -21.99 13.16
N SER A 500 -9.25 -21.60 13.74
CA SER A 500 -10.50 -21.44 13.04
C SER A 500 -10.40 -20.42 11.90
N SER A 501 -11.29 -20.48 10.94
CA SER A 501 -11.32 -19.51 9.83
C SER A 501 -11.49 -18.06 10.33
N GLY A 502 -12.31 -17.86 11.38
CA GLY A 502 -12.51 -16.54 11.99
C GLY A 502 -11.25 -15.99 12.65
N GLU A 503 -10.51 -16.79 13.40
CA GLU A 503 -9.25 -16.39 14.01
C GLU A 503 -8.17 -16.08 12.96
N LYS A 504 -8.07 -16.90 11.90
CA LYS A 504 -7.17 -16.63 10.77
C LYS A 504 -7.52 -15.31 10.09
N GLN A 505 -8.81 -15.10 9.82
CA GLN A 505 -9.27 -13.86 9.20
C GLN A 505 -8.96 -12.65 10.08
N GLN A 506 -9.18 -12.74 11.39
CA GLN A 506 -8.83 -11.68 12.34
C GLN A 506 -7.33 -11.38 12.29
N ALA A 507 -6.48 -12.40 12.36
CA ALA A 507 -5.02 -12.24 12.29
C ALA A 507 -4.60 -11.58 10.97
N PHE A 508 -5.16 -11.98 9.84
CA PHE A 508 -4.84 -11.43 8.53
C PHE A 508 -5.33 -10.00 8.34
N VAL A 509 -6.54 -9.67 8.81
CA VAL A 509 -7.06 -8.30 8.74
C VAL A 509 -6.20 -7.36 9.57
N VAL A 510 -5.91 -7.73 10.82
CA VAL A 510 -5.08 -6.90 11.73
C VAL A 510 -3.66 -6.76 11.17
N SER A 511 -3.04 -7.86 10.73
CA SER A 511 -1.68 -7.80 10.15
C SER A 511 -1.65 -6.98 8.88
N SER A 512 -2.66 -7.05 8.02
CA SER A 512 -2.75 -6.23 6.81
C SER A 512 -2.83 -4.74 7.15
N ILE A 513 -3.68 -4.36 8.10
CA ILE A 513 -3.82 -2.98 8.56
C ILE A 513 -2.49 -2.47 9.10
N LEU A 514 -1.88 -3.19 10.06
CA LEU A 514 -0.64 -2.78 10.70
C LEU A 514 0.53 -2.73 9.71
N TYR A 515 0.60 -3.66 8.78
CA TYR A 515 1.61 -3.67 7.73
C TYR A 515 1.50 -2.46 6.80
N HIS A 516 0.30 -2.14 6.33
CA HIS A 516 0.08 -0.95 5.50
C HIS A 516 0.41 0.34 6.26
N LEU A 517 0.08 0.42 7.54
CA LEU A 517 0.42 1.57 8.36
C LEU A 517 1.93 1.73 8.53
N GLY A 518 2.66 0.66 8.82
CA GLY A 518 4.12 0.70 8.93
C GLY A 518 4.80 1.12 7.62
N ASN A 519 4.26 0.72 6.47
CA ASN A 519 4.77 1.16 5.17
C ASN A 519 4.45 2.64 4.88
N ILE A 520 3.27 3.12 5.26
CA ILE A 520 2.89 4.53 5.13
C ILE A 520 3.80 5.43 5.99
N GLU A 521 4.19 4.97 7.18
CA GLU A 521 5.16 5.69 8.02
C GLU A 521 6.53 5.87 7.36
N SER A 522 6.90 4.97 6.45
CA SER A 522 8.21 4.95 5.78
C SER A 522 8.26 5.79 4.50
N VAL A 523 7.12 6.27 4.00
CA VAL A 523 6.99 7.10 2.78
C VAL A 523 6.95 8.58 3.13
#